data_6e09d27f4093d3621d05e8d0dc0ee087
#
_entry.id   6e09d27f4093d3621d05e8d0dc0ee087
#
_cell.length_a   1.000
_cell.length_b   1.000
_cell.length_c   1.000
_cell.angle_alpha   90.00
_cell.angle_beta   90.00
_cell.angle_gamma   90.00
#
_symmetry.space_group_name_H-M   'P 1'
#
loop_
_entity.id
_entity.type
_entity.pdbx_description
1 polymer ?
#
loop_
_entity_poly.entity_id
_entity_poly.type
_entity_poly.pdbx_seq_one_letter_code
_entity_poly.pdbx_strand_id
1 'polypeptide(L)'
;MKKELRERFASYRAGKSIKGTETEKNLLKAFAGESQARNRYVMFAEAAKEEGFDQIAAIFQETAHNEDHHAQIFFAFLEGGPVEIVAGYPAGKVGGTYDNLIAAAEGEHEEFVELYPHFAEVAQQEGFVKIANQFRMVAKIEKEHEERYRKLAANVKDGKVFVKEGETVWICRECGHIHTARQAPAACPSCQRSQAVFEVRSINY
;
A
#
# COMPACT_ATOMS: atom_id res chain seq x y z
N MET A 1 -17.33 -1.47 19.29
CA MET A 1 -16.04 -0.93 18.80
C MET A 1 -14.93 -0.95 19.86
N LYS A 2 -15.08 -0.33 21.03
CA LYS A 2 -13.99 -0.26 22.03
C LYS A 2 -13.52 -1.61 22.60
N LYS A 3 -14.41 -2.59 22.79
CA LYS A 3 -14.06 -3.91 23.35
C LYS A 3 -13.29 -4.75 22.32
N GLU A 4 -13.80 -4.85 21.12
CA GLU A 4 -13.21 -5.60 20.02
C GLU A 4 -11.80 -5.09 19.64
N LEU A 5 -11.61 -3.76 19.59
CA LEU A 5 -10.30 -3.16 19.36
C LEU A 5 -9.30 -3.54 20.46
N ARG A 6 -9.71 -3.49 21.74
CA ARG A 6 -8.84 -3.89 22.88
C ARG A 6 -8.47 -5.36 22.83
N GLU A 7 -9.41 -6.24 22.50
CA GLU A 7 -9.18 -7.68 22.38
C GLU A 7 -8.20 -7.98 21.23
N ARG A 8 -8.37 -7.30 20.08
CA ARG A 8 -7.44 -7.40 18.95
C ARG A 8 -6.02 -6.98 19.36
N PHE A 9 -5.85 -5.82 19.99
CA PHE A 9 -4.54 -5.35 20.44
C PHE A 9 -3.92 -6.24 21.52
N ALA A 10 -4.72 -6.82 22.41
CA ALA A 10 -4.23 -7.74 23.44
C ALA A 10 -3.61 -9.01 22.82
N SER A 11 -4.02 -9.42 21.62
CA SER A 11 -3.45 -10.59 20.93
C SER A 11 -2.02 -10.36 20.43
N TYR A 12 -1.57 -9.11 20.30
CA TYR A 12 -0.23 -8.76 19.80
C TYR A 12 0.88 -8.70 20.85
N ARG A 13 0.61 -9.06 22.11
CA ARG A 13 1.63 -9.05 23.16
C ARG A 13 2.77 -10.02 22.86
N ALA A 14 4.00 -9.58 23.10
CA ALA A 14 5.21 -10.33 22.80
C ALA A 14 5.56 -11.43 23.83
N GLY A 15 4.87 -11.45 24.98
CA GLY A 15 5.15 -12.37 26.11
C GLY A 15 6.10 -11.77 27.13
N LYS A 16 7.29 -11.29 26.73
CA LYS A 16 8.20 -10.48 27.55
C LYS A 16 8.17 -9.02 27.12
N SER A 17 8.61 -8.11 28.00
CA SER A 17 8.66 -6.68 27.67
C SER A 17 9.67 -6.38 26.57
N ILE A 18 9.28 -5.51 25.64
CA ILE A 18 10.15 -4.98 24.56
C ILE A 18 10.84 -3.67 24.96
N LYS A 19 10.51 -3.12 26.14
CA LYS A 19 11.00 -1.79 26.54
C LYS A 19 12.53 -1.72 26.57
N GLY A 20 13.05 -0.68 25.92
CA GLY A 20 14.48 -0.40 25.85
C GLY A 20 15.26 -1.27 24.85
N THR A 21 14.58 -2.15 24.10
CA THR A 21 15.21 -3.02 23.09
C THR A 21 15.31 -2.33 21.74
N GLU A 22 16.14 -2.85 20.83
CA GLU A 22 16.17 -2.36 19.45
C GLU A 22 14.89 -2.75 18.68
N THR A 23 14.27 -3.88 19.05
CA THR A 23 12.95 -4.27 18.53
C THR A 23 11.89 -3.22 18.81
N GLU A 24 11.85 -2.61 20.01
CA GLU A 24 10.91 -1.52 20.31
C GLU A 24 11.10 -0.33 19.37
N LYS A 25 12.36 0.07 19.11
CA LYS A 25 12.68 1.16 18.19
C LYS A 25 12.29 0.79 16.75
N ASN A 26 12.58 -0.42 16.32
CA ASN A 26 12.23 -0.89 14.97
C ASN A 26 10.72 -0.95 14.74
N LEU A 27 9.94 -1.37 15.74
CA LEU A 27 8.48 -1.30 15.70
C LEU A 27 7.98 0.15 15.53
N LEU A 28 8.58 1.10 16.25
CA LEU A 28 8.21 2.50 16.13
C LEU A 28 8.66 3.11 14.79
N LYS A 29 9.83 2.73 14.27
CA LYS A 29 10.27 3.11 12.92
C LYS A 29 9.31 2.60 11.85
N ALA A 30 8.91 1.32 11.94
CA ALA A 30 7.93 0.73 11.03
C ALA A 30 6.57 1.44 11.14
N PHE A 31 6.03 1.65 12.34
CA PHE A 31 4.79 2.41 12.53
C PHE A 31 4.85 3.81 11.88
N ALA A 32 5.96 4.52 12.03
CA ALA A 32 6.14 5.84 11.42
C ALA A 32 6.26 5.74 9.89
N GLY A 33 6.94 4.71 9.37
CA GLY A 33 7.06 4.40 7.95
C GLY A 33 5.70 4.18 7.29
N GLU A 34 4.92 3.25 7.82
CA GLU A 34 3.56 2.97 7.34
C GLU A 34 2.65 4.21 7.41
N SER A 35 2.72 4.95 8.50
CA SER A 35 1.90 6.15 8.70
C SER A 35 2.19 7.23 7.65
N GLN A 36 3.46 7.45 7.30
CA GLN A 36 3.80 8.41 6.25
C GLN A 36 3.49 7.86 4.85
N ALA A 37 3.71 6.55 4.58
CA ALA A 37 3.37 5.90 3.32
C ALA A 37 1.86 6.02 3.04
N ARG A 38 1.01 5.69 4.03
CA ARG A 38 -0.42 5.91 3.97
C ARG A 38 -0.78 7.33 3.50
N ASN A 39 -0.20 8.35 4.13
CA ASN A 39 -0.51 9.74 3.78
C ASN A 39 -0.01 10.11 2.37
N ARG A 40 1.16 9.63 1.97
CA ARG A 40 1.66 9.82 0.59
C ARG A 40 0.72 9.18 -0.44
N TYR A 41 0.28 7.96 -0.20
CA TYR A 41 -0.60 7.25 -1.15
C TYR A 41 -1.97 7.90 -1.29
N VAL A 42 -2.49 8.53 -0.23
CA VAL A 42 -3.72 9.36 -0.35
C VAL A 42 -3.48 10.54 -1.30
N MET A 43 -2.37 11.26 -1.17
CA MET A 43 -2.03 12.36 -2.08
C MET A 43 -1.76 11.88 -3.52
N PHE A 44 -1.12 10.71 -3.68
CA PHE A 44 -0.89 10.10 -5.00
C PHE A 44 -2.20 9.65 -5.67
N ALA A 45 -3.18 9.20 -4.89
CA ALA A 45 -4.50 8.89 -5.39
C ALA A 45 -5.23 10.13 -5.94
N GLU A 46 -5.11 11.27 -5.26
CA GLU A 46 -5.68 12.54 -5.74
C GLU A 46 -5.06 12.94 -7.07
N ALA A 47 -3.72 12.91 -7.20
CA ALA A 47 -3.03 13.21 -8.44
C ALA A 47 -3.44 12.26 -9.59
N ALA A 48 -3.54 10.96 -9.32
CA ALA A 48 -3.97 9.99 -10.32
C ALA A 48 -5.42 10.24 -10.79
N LYS A 49 -6.28 10.65 -9.88
CA LYS A 49 -7.67 11.00 -10.21
C LYS A 49 -7.76 12.26 -11.06
N GLU A 50 -6.97 13.29 -10.76
CA GLU A 50 -6.88 14.53 -11.55
C GLU A 50 -6.36 14.24 -12.97
N GLU A 51 -5.42 13.31 -13.13
CA GLU A 51 -4.92 12.88 -14.44
C GLU A 51 -5.88 11.92 -15.18
N GLY A 52 -6.99 11.52 -14.58
CA GLY A 52 -8.00 10.65 -15.21
C GLY A 52 -7.68 9.16 -15.14
N PHE A 53 -7.00 8.70 -14.10
CA PHE A 53 -6.69 7.30 -13.83
C PHE A 53 -7.43 6.78 -12.59
N ASP A 54 -8.78 6.71 -12.67
CA ASP A 54 -9.63 6.38 -11.52
C ASP A 54 -9.32 5.00 -10.91
N GLN A 55 -8.93 4.02 -11.72
CA GLN A 55 -8.49 2.71 -11.20
C GLN A 55 -7.21 2.85 -10.39
N ILE A 56 -6.21 3.59 -10.89
CA ILE A 56 -4.93 3.78 -10.20
C ILE A 56 -5.15 4.55 -8.90
N ALA A 57 -6.00 5.57 -8.94
CA ALA A 57 -6.40 6.30 -7.73
C ALA A 57 -7.03 5.38 -6.68
N ALA A 58 -7.92 4.48 -7.08
CA ALA A 58 -8.54 3.53 -6.17
C ALA A 58 -7.52 2.51 -5.60
N ILE A 59 -6.55 2.08 -6.39
CA ILE A 59 -5.48 1.18 -5.94
C ILE A 59 -4.58 1.88 -4.92
N PHE A 60 -4.21 3.14 -5.12
CA PHE A 60 -3.50 3.92 -4.10
C PHE A 60 -4.30 4.05 -2.80
N GLN A 61 -5.62 4.28 -2.87
CA GLN A 61 -6.49 4.35 -1.68
C GLN A 61 -6.56 2.99 -0.96
N GLU A 62 -6.66 1.89 -1.71
CA GLU A 62 -6.66 0.54 -1.16
C GLU A 62 -5.34 0.26 -0.44
N THR A 63 -4.19 0.56 -1.08
CA THR A 63 -2.89 0.38 -0.43
C THR A 63 -2.75 1.30 0.78
N ALA A 64 -3.13 2.57 0.70
CA ALA A 64 -3.15 3.45 1.87
C ALA A 64 -3.96 2.89 3.05
N HIS A 65 -5.04 2.16 2.78
CA HIS A 65 -5.79 1.45 3.80
C HIS A 65 -5.02 0.24 4.36
N ASN A 66 -4.26 -0.48 3.53
CA ASN A 66 -3.38 -1.55 3.99
C ASN A 66 -2.29 -1.01 4.93
N GLU A 67 -1.62 0.10 4.57
CA GLU A 67 -0.59 0.73 5.41
C GLU A 67 -1.14 1.23 6.74
N ASP A 68 -2.39 1.74 6.77
CA ASP A 68 -3.06 2.05 8.04
C ASP A 68 -3.18 0.80 8.94
N HIS A 69 -3.43 -0.38 8.36
CA HIS A 69 -3.50 -1.63 9.11
C HIS A 69 -2.13 -2.14 9.54
N HIS A 70 -1.09 -2.04 8.69
CA HIS A 70 0.27 -2.38 9.05
C HIS A 70 0.78 -1.51 10.20
N ALA A 71 0.55 -0.20 10.12
CA ALA A 71 0.85 0.73 11.21
C ALA A 71 0.18 0.30 12.53
N GLN A 72 -1.11 -0.05 12.50
CA GLN A 72 -1.83 -0.54 13.68
C GLN A 72 -1.24 -1.84 14.23
N ILE A 73 -0.78 -2.76 13.38
CA ILE A 73 -0.14 -4.02 13.78
C ILE A 73 1.15 -3.72 14.55
N PHE A 74 2.04 -2.89 14.00
CA PHE A 74 3.31 -2.55 14.64
C PHE A 74 3.08 -1.78 15.94
N PHE A 75 2.15 -0.82 15.95
CA PHE A 75 1.78 -0.07 17.14
C PHE A 75 1.20 -0.95 18.25
N ALA A 76 0.50 -2.02 17.91
CA ALA A 76 -0.12 -2.93 18.88
C ALA A 76 0.88 -3.70 19.75
N PHE A 77 2.14 -3.82 19.31
CA PHE A 77 3.22 -4.43 20.10
C PHE A 77 3.86 -3.45 21.09
N LEU A 78 3.71 -2.13 20.88
CA LEU A 78 4.32 -1.11 21.75
C LEU A 78 3.65 -1.08 23.13
N GLU A 79 4.44 -0.81 24.15
CA GLU A 79 4.00 -0.86 25.56
C GLU A 79 3.77 0.52 26.18
N GLY A 80 3.81 1.57 25.36
CA GLY A 80 3.54 2.95 25.77
C GLY A 80 4.77 3.69 26.31
N GLY A 81 4.62 5.01 26.45
CA GLY A 81 5.68 5.94 26.77
C GLY A 81 6.36 6.51 25.51
N PRO A 82 7.19 7.57 25.65
CA PRO A 82 7.99 8.08 24.54
C PRO A 82 9.19 7.16 24.25
N VAL A 83 9.44 6.92 22.97
CA VAL A 83 10.63 6.19 22.47
C VAL A 83 11.29 7.07 21.42
N GLU A 84 12.58 7.37 21.62
CA GLU A 84 13.36 8.12 20.65
C GLU A 84 13.85 7.18 19.54
N ILE A 85 13.60 7.59 18.28
CA ILE A 85 14.08 6.88 17.09
C ILE A 85 14.83 7.85 16.16
N VAL A 86 15.80 7.30 15.42
CA VAL A 86 16.43 7.96 14.29
C VAL A 86 16.12 7.13 13.05
N ALA A 87 15.45 7.73 12.07
CA ALA A 87 15.08 7.09 10.82
C ALA A 87 15.00 8.13 9.70
N GLY A 88 15.30 7.73 8.47
CA GLY A 88 15.03 8.50 7.25
C GLY A 88 13.74 8.04 6.61
N TYR A 89 12.95 8.98 6.07
CA TYR A 89 11.76 8.67 5.30
C TYR A 89 11.75 9.48 4.01
N PRO A 90 11.08 9.00 2.94
CA PRO A 90 10.99 9.73 1.69
C PRO A 90 10.41 11.13 1.87
N ALA A 91 11.14 12.14 1.38
CA ALA A 91 10.75 13.56 1.42
C ALA A 91 10.49 14.11 -0.01
N GLY A 92 10.07 13.23 -0.93
CA GLY A 92 9.76 13.58 -2.32
C GLY A 92 8.50 14.43 -2.45
N LYS A 93 8.34 15.03 -3.63
CA LYS A 93 7.14 15.79 -3.98
C LYS A 93 6.09 14.87 -4.57
N VAL A 94 4.83 15.26 -4.46
CA VAL A 94 3.77 14.68 -5.29
C VAL A 94 4.00 15.12 -6.74
N GLY A 95 4.21 14.15 -7.60
CA GLY A 95 4.43 14.32 -9.05
C GLY A 95 3.24 13.84 -9.86
N GLY A 96 3.47 13.57 -11.16
CA GLY A 96 2.49 12.89 -11.99
C GLY A 96 2.31 11.42 -11.59
N THR A 97 1.24 10.81 -12.08
CA THR A 97 0.88 9.42 -11.72
C THR A 97 2.01 8.43 -11.92
N TYR A 98 2.73 8.53 -13.03
CA TYR A 98 3.88 7.65 -13.30
C TYR A 98 4.96 7.78 -12.23
N ASP A 99 5.37 9.01 -11.91
CA ASP A 99 6.44 9.28 -10.93
C ASP A 99 6.02 8.84 -9.53
N ASN A 100 4.75 9.06 -9.17
CA ASN A 100 4.19 8.64 -7.90
C ASN A 100 4.16 7.10 -7.76
N LEU A 101 3.82 6.38 -8.84
CA LEU A 101 3.85 4.92 -8.88
C LEU A 101 5.28 4.36 -8.72
N ILE A 102 6.26 5.00 -9.35
CA ILE A 102 7.68 4.61 -9.19
C ILE A 102 8.15 4.88 -7.76
N ALA A 103 7.87 6.07 -7.22
CA ALA A 103 8.25 6.42 -5.85
C ALA A 103 7.59 5.51 -4.79
N ALA A 104 6.35 5.08 -5.03
CA ALA A 104 5.68 4.09 -4.19
C ALA A 104 6.39 2.73 -4.30
N ALA A 105 6.60 2.23 -5.52
CA ALA A 105 7.25 0.93 -5.75
C ALA A 105 8.67 0.86 -5.15
N GLU A 106 9.44 1.94 -5.16
CA GLU A 106 10.77 2.00 -4.55
C GLU A 106 10.68 1.92 -3.02
N GLY A 107 9.68 2.57 -2.40
CA GLY A 107 9.45 2.47 -0.96
C GLY A 107 9.09 1.04 -0.53
N GLU A 108 8.12 0.42 -1.21
CA GLU A 108 7.73 -0.98 -0.95
C GLU A 108 8.91 -1.95 -1.13
N HIS A 109 9.75 -1.70 -2.16
CA HIS A 109 10.95 -2.49 -2.39
C HIS A 109 11.93 -2.42 -1.22
N GLU A 110 12.23 -1.22 -0.71
CA GLU A 110 13.11 -1.01 0.44
C GLU A 110 12.56 -1.74 1.69
N GLU A 111 11.25 -1.67 1.93
CA GLU A 111 10.61 -2.36 3.06
C GLU A 111 10.68 -3.87 2.93
N PHE A 112 10.44 -4.42 1.73
CA PHE A 112 10.49 -5.85 1.47
C PHE A 112 11.91 -6.42 1.50
N VAL A 113 12.91 -5.74 0.90
CA VAL A 113 14.25 -6.29 0.69
C VAL A 113 15.19 -5.98 1.87
N GLU A 114 15.05 -4.82 2.50
CA GLU A 114 16.01 -4.31 3.47
C GLU A 114 15.43 -4.18 4.87
N LEU A 115 14.41 -3.33 5.05
CA LEU A 115 13.98 -2.87 6.37
C LEU A 115 13.34 -4.00 7.19
N TYR A 116 12.29 -4.62 6.69
CA TYR A 116 11.55 -5.62 7.46
C TYR A 116 12.30 -6.93 7.63
N PRO A 117 13.08 -7.43 6.66
CA PRO A 117 14.00 -8.54 6.91
C PRO A 117 15.00 -8.25 8.04
N HIS A 118 15.63 -7.07 8.03
CA HIS A 118 16.55 -6.65 9.10
C HIS A 118 15.83 -6.56 10.46
N PHE A 119 14.66 -5.91 10.52
CA PHE A 119 13.89 -5.79 11.76
C PHE A 119 13.44 -7.16 12.29
N ALA A 120 13.12 -8.09 11.40
CA ALA A 120 12.79 -9.46 11.76
C ALA A 120 13.99 -10.21 12.37
N GLU A 121 15.20 -10.03 11.82
CA GLU A 121 16.41 -10.62 12.36
C GLU A 121 16.73 -10.09 13.76
N VAL A 122 16.67 -8.78 13.97
CA VAL A 122 16.87 -8.16 15.28
C VAL A 122 15.86 -8.68 16.28
N ALA A 123 14.58 -8.71 15.94
CA ALA A 123 13.53 -9.22 16.82
C ALA A 123 13.74 -10.71 17.15
N GLN A 124 14.21 -11.52 16.19
CA GLN A 124 14.55 -12.93 16.41
C GLN A 124 15.72 -13.11 17.38
N GLN A 125 16.79 -12.32 17.22
CA GLN A 125 17.97 -12.35 18.08
C GLN A 125 17.63 -11.90 19.51
N GLU A 126 16.78 -10.90 19.67
CA GLU A 126 16.29 -10.45 20.98
C GLU A 126 15.21 -11.40 21.57
N GLY A 127 14.85 -12.49 20.84
CA GLY A 127 13.91 -13.53 21.29
C GLY A 127 12.44 -13.15 21.16
N PHE A 128 12.09 -12.17 20.34
CA PHE A 128 10.71 -11.76 20.03
C PHE A 128 10.20 -12.44 18.76
N VAL A 129 10.17 -13.77 18.77
CA VAL A 129 9.81 -14.61 17.60
C VAL A 129 8.48 -14.19 16.94
N LYS A 130 7.49 -13.81 17.74
CA LYS A 130 6.19 -13.37 17.24
C LYS A 130 6.31 -12.06 16.42
N ILE A 131 7.08 -11.11 16.90
CA ILE A 131 7.34 -9.83 16.23
C ILE A 131 8.16 -10.08 14.97
N ALA A 132 9.21 -10.92 15.04
CA ALA A 132 10.00 -11.31 13.88
C ALA A 132 9.13 -11.91 12.76
N ASN A 133 8.21 -12.79 13.11
CA ASN A 133 7.27 -13.37 12.15
C ASN A 133 6.33 -12.33 11.57
N GLN A 134 5.89 -11.35 12.36
CA GLN A 134 5.02 -10.28 11.87
C GLN A 134 5.73 -9.41 10.82
N PHE A 135 6.98 -8.99 11.06
CA PHE A 135 7.78 -8.28 10.07
C PHE A 135 7.93 -9.08 8.77
N ARG A 136 8.21 -10.39 8.86
CA ARG A 136 8.31 -11.27 7.67
C ARG A 136 6.99 -11.40 6.92
N MET A 137 5.85 -11.36 7.61
CA MET A 137 4.54 -11.44 6.96
C MET A 137 4.20 -10.14 6.24
N VAL A 138 4.44 -8.98 6.87
CA VAL A 138 4.23 -7.69 6.23
C VAL A 138 5.16 -7.53 5.04
N ALA A 139 6.46 -7.83 5.16
CA ALA A 139 7.40 -7.79 4.03
C ALA A 139 6.91 -8.51 2.76
N LYS A 140 6.19 -9.62 2.91
CA LYS A 140 5.63 -10.34 1.75
C LYS A 140 4.47 -9.57 1.09
N ILE A 141 3.75 -8.78 1.87
CA ILE A 141 2.66 -7.95 1.36
C ILE A 141 3.26 -6.78 0.58
N GLU A 142 4.33 -6.15 1.09
CA GLU A 142 5.00 -5.03 0.41
C GLU A 142 5.59 -5.46 -0.94
N LYS A 143 6.03 -6.70 -1.06
CA LYS A 143 6.40 -7.26 -2.37
C LYS A 143 5.25 -7.23 -3.40
N GLU A 144 4.05 -7.62 -2.98
CA GLU A 144 2.86 -7.59 -3.86
C GLU A 144 2.46 -6.15 -4.20
N HIS A 145 2.60 -5.20 -3.26
CA HIS A 145 2.39 -3.78 -3.50
C HIS A 145 3.39 -3.23 -4.53
N GLU A 146 4.69 -3.54 -4.36
CA GLU A 146 5.74 -3.18 -5.32
C GLU A 146 5.42 -3.69 -6.73
N GLU A 147 5.15 -4.99 -6.88
CA GLU A 147 4.87 -5.62 -8.18
C GLU A 147 3.66 -4.96 -8.86
N ARG A 148 2.61 -4.67 -8.10
CA ARG A 148 1.41 -3.98 -8.56
C ARG A 148 1.72 -2.57 -9.05
N TYR A 149 2.47 -1.77 -8.28
CA TYR A 149 2.84 -0.42 -8.64
C TYR A 149 3.76 -0.37 -9.88
N ARG A 150 4.73 -1.25 -9.97
CA ARG A 150 5.60 -1.35 -11.17
C ARG A 150 4.80 -1.71 -12.42
N LYS A 151 3.82 -2.61 -12.30
CA LYS A 151 2.94 -2.97 -13.41
C LYS A 151 2.07 -1.81 -13.87
N LEU A 152 1.52 -1.05 -12.93
CA LEU A 152 0.72 0.15 -13.24
C LEU A 152 1.59 1.24 -13.87
N ALA A 153 2.79 1.49 -13.35
CA ALA A 153 3.74 2.44 -13.92
C ALA A 153 4.09 2.08 -15.37
N ALA A 154 4.36 0.81 -15.67
CA ALA A 154 4.59 0.35 -17.02
C ALA A 154 3.38 0.62 -17.94
N ASN A 155 2.16 0.36 -17.46
CA ASN A 155 0.95 0.64 -18.24
C ASN A 155 0.77 2.14 -18.53
N VAL A 156 1.07 3.02 -17.57
CA VAL A 156 1.01 4.47 -17.76
C VAL A 156 2.06 4.91 -18.79
N LYS A 157 3.31 4.49 -18.60
CA LYS A 157 4.43 4.80 -19.48
C LYS A 157 4.19 4.40 -20.94
N ASP A 158 3.62 3.21 -21.14
CA ASP A 158 3.40 2.62 -22.46
C ASP A 158 2.04 3.04 -23.09
N GLY A 159 1.25 3.89 -22.44
CA GLY A 159 -0.10 4.27 -22.91
C GLY A 159 -1.08 3.09 -22.92
N LYS A 160 -0.85 2.08 -22.08
CA LYS A 160 -1.62 0.82 -22.06
C LYS A 160 -2.71 0.77 -20.98
N VAL A 161 -2.97 1.87 -20.28
CA VAL A 161 -4.03 1.90 -19.25
C VAL A 161 -5.39 1.60 -19.89
N PHE A 162 -5.75 2.32 -20.93
CA PHE A 162 -7.04 2.22 -21.63
C PHE A 162 -6.98 1.50 -22.99
N VAL A 163 -5.82 0.95 -23.37
CA VAL A 163 -5.62 0.20 -24.61
C VAL A 163 -4.92 -1.11 -24.31
N LYS A 164 -5.39 -2.21 -24.91
CA LYS A 164 -4.78 -3.54 -24.78
C LYS A 164 -4.45 -4.13 -26.17
N GLU A 165 -3.60 -5.13 -26.20
CA GLU A 165 -3.18 -5.78 -27.46
C GLU A 165 -4.32 -6.56 -28.12
N GLY A 166 -5.22 -7.13 -27.32
CA GLY A 166 -6.37 -7.92 -27.77
C GLY A 166 -7.71 -7.34 -27.33
N GLU A 167 -8.78 -7.99 -27.76
CA GLU A 167 -10.13 -7.71 -27.30
C GLU A 167 -10.21 -7.90 -25.79
N THR A 168 -10.69 -6.90 -25.07
CA THR A 168 -10.68 -6.81 -23.64
C THR A 168 -12.05 -6.38 -23.14
N VAL A 169 -12.49 -6.97 -22.05
CA VAL A 169 -13.73 -6.59 -21.38
C VAL A 169 -13.44 -5.47 -20.39
N TRP A 170 -14.03 -4.32 -20.64
CA TRP A 170 -13.94 -3.13 -19.80
C TRP A 170 -15.18 -2.98 -18.94
N ILE A 171 -15.03 -2.44 -17.74
CA ILE A 171 -16.14 -2.08 -16.86
C ILE A 171 -16.03 -0.61 -16.46
N CYS A 172 -17.16 0.10 -16.54
CA CYS A 172 -17.27 1.44 -15.99
C CYS A 172 -17.45 1.37 -14.47
N ARG A 173 -16.52 1.94 -13.72
CA ARG A 173 -16.53 1.97 -12.25
C ARG A 173 -17.69 2.76 -11.65
N GLU A 174 -18.29 3.71 -12.44
CA GLU A 174 -19.39 4.53 -11.97
C GLU A 174 -20.76 3.83 -12.09
N CYS A 175 -21.04 3.20 -13.25
CA CYS A 175 -22.37 2.66 -13.51
C CYS A 175 -22.42 1.16 -13.83
N GLY A 176 -21.29 0.48 -13.85
CA GLY A 176 -21.21 -0.96 -14.13
C GLY A 176 -21.37 -1.32 -15.62
N HIS A 177 -21.43 -0.36 -16.56
CA HIS A 177 -21.52 -0.66 -17.98
C HIS A 177 -20.34 -1.50 -18.45
N ILE A 178 -20.63 -2.58 -19.19
CA ILE A 178 -19.63 -3.46 -19.78
C ILE A 178 -19.43 -3.12 -21.25
N HIS A 179 -18.17 -3.00 -21.66
CA HIS A 179 -17.78 -2.75 -23.05
C HIS A 179 -16.67 -3.71 -23.46
N THR A 180 -16.78 -4.29 -24.65
CA THR A 180 -15.78 -5.25 -25.16
C THR A 180 -15.13 -4.66 -26.42
N ALA A 181 -13.85 -4.32 -26.31
CA ALA A 181 -13.04 -3.78 -27.39
C ALA A 181 -11.55 -3.79 -27.01
N ARG A 182 -10.64 -3.52 -27.95
CA ARG A 182 -9.20 -3.31 -27.64
C ARG A 182 -8.95 -2.06 -26.80
N GLN A 183 -9.83 -1.08 -26.87
CA GLN A 183 -9.72 0.21 -26.18
C GLN A 183 -10.99 0.50 -25.40
N ALA A 184 -10.85 1.03 -24.18
CA ALA A 184 -11.95 1.57 -23.41
C ALA A 184 -12.57 2.78 -24.16
N PRO A 185 -13.89 2.95 -24.16
CA PRO A 185 -14.53 4.04 -24.88
C PRO A 185 -14.14 5.41 -24.29
N ALA A 186 -14.04 6.44 -25.14
CA ALA A 186 -13.68 7.80 -24.73
C ALA A 186 -14.69 8.38 -23.71
N ALA A 187 -15.95 7.96 -23.80
CA ALA A 187 -17.01 8.26 -22.84
C ALA A 187 -17.90 7.03 -22.66
N CYS A 188 -18.36 6.81 -21.44
CA CYS A 188 -19.29 5.71 -21.14
C CYS A 188 -20.63 5.95 -21.87
N PRO A 189 -21.10 5.00 -22.72
CA PRO A 189 -22.36 5.19 -23.44
C PRO A 189 -23.59 5.20 -22.52
N SER A 190 -23.46 4.67 -21.30
CA SER A 190 -24.55 4.64 -20.30
C SER A 190 -24.61 5.89 -19.45
N CYS A 191 -23.48 6.30 -18.81
CA CYS A 191 -23.49 7.41 -17.84
C CYS A 191 -22.74 8.66 -18.29
N GLN A 192 -22.19 8.69 -19.49
CA GLN A 192 -21.48 9.81 -20.11
C GLN A 192 -20.20 10.28 -19.38
N ARG A 193 -19.73 9.54 -18.38
CA ARG A 193 -18.42 9.79 -17.77
C ARG A 193 -17.29 9.50 -18.77
N SER A 194 -16.19 10.23 -18.63
CA SER A 194 -15.02 10.08 -19.50
C SER A 194 -14.38 8.68 -19.40
N GLN A 195 -13.43 8.40 -20.27
CA GLN A 195 -12.63 7.15 -20.26
C GLN A 195 -11.96 6.86 -18.93
N ALA A 196 -11.66 7.88 -18.13
CA ALA A 196 -11.03 7.78 -16.81
C ALA A 196 -11.64 6.72 -15.89
N VAL A 197 -12.97 6.55 -15.98
CA VAL A 197 -13.71 5.62 -15.10
C VAL A 197 -13.69 4.16 -15.54
N PHE A 198 -12.97 3.83 -16.63
CA PHE A 198 -12.91 2.44 -17.09
C PHE A 198 -11.71 1.69 -16.52
N GLU A 199 -11.94 0.43 -16.22
CA GLU A 199 -10.90 -0.54 -15.90
C GLU A 199 -11.14 -1.86 -16.63
N VAL A 200 -10.11 -2.70 -16.70
CA VAL A 200 -10.27 -4.09 -17.16
C VAL A 200 -11.14 -4.83 -16.15
N ARG A 201 -12.21 -5.45 -16.62
CA ARG A 201 -13.10 -6.22 -15.76
C ARG A 201 -12.36 -7.41 -15.16
N SER A 202 -12.31 -7.48 -13.85
CA SER A 202 -11.92 -8.69 -13.11
C SER A 202 -13.15 -9.49 -12.71
N ILE A 203 -13.02 -10.84 -12.69
CA ILE A 203 -14.03 -11.76 -12.19
C ILE A 203 -13.34 -12.54 -11.07
N ASN A 204 -13.66 -12.21 -9.84
CA ASN A 204 -13.04 -12.78 -8.64
C ASN A 204 -14.07 -13.38 -7.65
N TYR A 205 -15.22 -13.76 -8.17
CA TYR A 205 -16.34 -14.38 -7.44
C TYR A 205 -16.86 -15.60 -8.19
#